data_3fabbc019036f232c5ff91e62600895f
#
_entry.id   3fabbc019036f232c5ff91e62600895f
#
_cell.length_a   1.000
_cell.length_b   1.000
_cell.length_c   1.000
_cell.angle_alpha   90.00
_cell.angle_beta   90.00
_cell.angle_gamma   90.00
#
_symmetry.space_group_name_H-M   'P 1'
#
loop_
_entity.id
_entity.type
_entity.pdbx_description
1 polymer ?
#
loop_
_entity_poly.entity_id
_entity_poly.type
_entity_poly.pdbx_seq_one_letter_code
_entity_poly.pdbx_strand_id
1 'polypeptide(L)'
;MATLPTGFKPAFTRTAQDESFDCIFACMAMLTNTTLKDIKKLAVEKFKHPKNGPFWVSETKIASILAHHGLVATVYKEFDSNPVPDVAILMIDYDPESELGRHVLFHRASIPDIKGGIARVEYVIDPAYWLEPTKHVHADWKALKPAWWVGVHPMTTPAAKAA
;
A
#
# COMPACT_ATOMS: atom_id res chain seq x y z
N MET A 1 8.93 -20.80 -4.73
CA MET A 1 8.60 -19.42 -5.15
C MET A 1 7.12 -19.33 -5.49
N ALA A 2 6.43 -18.35 -4.92
CA ALA A 2 5.05 -18.04 -5.31
C ALA A 2 5.06 -17.37 -6.68
N THR A 3 4.14 -17.74 -7.55
CA THR A 3 4.00 -17.17 -8.90
C THR A 3 2.59 -16.65 -9.11
N LEU A 4 2.46 -15.60 -9.91
CA LEU A 4 1.16 -15.08 -10.31
C LEU A 4 0.54 -15.99 -11.39
N PRO A 5 -0.79 -16.20 -11.36
CA PRO A 5 -1.48 -16.91 -12.44
C PRO A 5 -1.27 -16.23 -13.80
N THR A 6 -1.24 -17.02 -14.86
CA THR A 6 -1.13 -16.50 -16.23
C THR A 6 -2.29 -15.54 -16.52
N GLY A 7 -1.99 -14.35 -17.03
CA GLY A 7 -2.98 -13.32 -17.33
C GLY A 7 -3.55 -12.58 -16.11
N PHE A 8 -2.95 -12.79 -14.92
CA PHE A 8 -3.35 -12.06 -13.72
C PHE A 8 -3.20 -10.55 -13.90
N LYS A 9 -4.24 -9.82 -13.50
CA LYS A 9 -4.21 -8.35 -13.49
C LYS A 9 -4.42 -7.85 -12.07
N PRO A 10 -3.51 -7.00 -11.55
CA PRO A 10 -3.69 -6.37 -10.25
C PRO A 10 -4.98 -5.54 -10.18
N ALA A 11 -5.60 -5.51 -9.01
CA ALA A 11 -6.77 -4.66 -8.77
C ALA A 11 -6.44 -3.16 -8.72
N PHE A 12 -5.19 -2.82 -8.42
CA PHE A 12 -4.70 -1.45 -8.36
C PHE A 12 -3.78 -1.17 -9.54
N THR A 13 -3.90 0.03 -10.12
CA THR A 13 -2.99 0.50 -11.17
C THR A 13 -1.69 1.00 -10.54
N ARG A 14 -0.56 0.45 -10.97
CA ARG A 14 0.74 0.85 -10.46
C ARG A 14 1.01 2.32 -10.69
N THR A 15 1.41 3.00 -9.64
CA THR A 15 1.95 4.36 -9.67
C THR A 15 3.43 4.28 -9.28
N ALA A 16 4.32 4.72 -10.17
CA ALA A 16 5.74 4.80 -9.86
C ALA A 16 6.00 6.03 -8.97
N GLN A 17 6.94 5.89 -8.03
CA GLN A 17 7.47 7.03 -7.31
C GLN A 17 8.40 7.86 -8.19
N ASP A 18 8.46 9.16 -7.96
CA ASP A 18 9.34 10.08 -8.70
C ASP A 18 10.72 10.19 -8.02
N GLU A 19 10.73 10.19 -6.70
CA GLU A 19 11.92 10.32 -5.87
C GLU A 19 12.06 9.13 -4.92
N SER A 20 13.26 8.94 -4.36
CA SER A 20 13.57 7.78 -3.52
C SER A 20 12.67 7.65 -2.28
N PHE A 21 12.11 8.74 -1.78
CA PHE A 21 11.29 8.76 -0.57
C PHE A 21 9.77 8.88 -0.83
N ASP A 22 9.34 8.79 -2.08
CA ASP A 22 7.93 8.95 -2.47
C ASP A 22 7.12 7.64 -2.38
N CYS A 23 7.72 6.53 -1.95
CA CYS A 23 7.08 5.22 -1.98
C CYS A 23 5.74 5.18 -1.23
N ILE A 24 5.64 5.82 -0.08
CA ILE A 24 4.39 5.86 0.70
C ILE A 24 3.30 6.67 -0.03
N PHE A 25 3.66 7.77 -0.65
CA PHE A 25 2.73 8.57 -1.45
C PHE A 25 2.25 7.81 -2.69
N ALA A 26 3.15 7.08 -3.35
CA ALA A 26 2.80 6.24 -4.49
C ALA A 26 1.84 5.11 -4.09
N CYS A 27 2.05 4.45 -2.95
CA CYS A 27 1.12 3.47 -2.40
C CYS A 27 -0.27 4.09 -2.14
N MET A 28 -0.32 5.28 -1.53
CA MET A 28 -1.59 5.97 -1.31
C MET A 28 -2.26 6.40 -2.61
N ALA A 29 -1.51 6.81 -3.62
CA ALA A 29 -2.05 7.14 -4.94
C ALA A 29 -2.71 5.91 -5.60
N MET A 30 -2.08 4.74 -5.52
CA MET A 30 -2.65 3.49 -6.01
C MET A 30 -3.95 3.11 -5.28
N LEU A 31 -3.97 3.23 -3.96
CA LEU A 31 -5.13 2.92 -3.13
C LEU A 31 -6.33 3.84 -3.40
N THR A 32 -6.08 5.08 -3.70
CA THR A 32 -7.11 6.13 -3.89
C THR A 32 -7.46 6.37 -5.35
N ASN A 33 -6.80 5.66 -6.27
CA ASN A 33 -6.95 5.84 -7.72
C ASN A 33 -6.74 7.31 -8.15
N THR A 34 -5.73 7.94 -7.58
CA THR A 34 -5.31 9.30 -7.91
C THR A 34 -3.86 9.32 -8.41
N THR A 35 -3.35 10.49 -8.74
CA THR A 35 -1.96 10.63 -9.16
C THR A 35 -1.02 10.86 -7.96
N LEU A 36 0.25 10.51 -8.11
CA LEU A 36 1.28 10.82 -7.11
C LEU A 36 1.32 12.34 -6.83
N LYS A 37 1.22 13.15 -7.88
CA LYS A 37 1.20 14.62 -7.78
C LYS A 37 0.04 15.11 -6.92
N ASP A 38 -1.16 14.56 -7.11
CA ASP A 38 -2.34 14.98 -6.35
C ASP A 38 -2.24 14.58 -4.88
N ILE A 39 -1.72 13.39 -4.58
CA ILE A 39 -1.48 12.96 -3.20
C ILE A 39 -0.43 13.86 -2.51
N LYS A 40 0.68 14.14 -3.17
CA LYS A 40 1.72 15.03 -2.61
C LYS A 40 1.18 16.44 -2.39
N LYS A 41 0.42 16.97 -3.33
CA LYS A 41 -0.24 18.27 -3.21
C LYS A 41 -1.21 18.30 -2.01
N LEU A 42 -2.05 17.30 -1.89
CA LEU A 42 -2.99 17.16 -0.76
C LEU A 42 -2.24 17.12 0.58
N ALA A 43 -1.15 16.33 0.66
CA ALA A 43 -0.33 16.23 1.86
C ALA A 43 0.25 17.57 2.28
N VAL A 44 0.77 18.37 1.35
CA VAL A 44 1.38 19.67 1.61
C VAL A 44 0.32 20.72 1.94
N GLU A 45 -0.70 20.86 1.12
CA GLU A 45 -1.67 21.96 1.24
C GLU A 45 -2.66 21.76 2.39
N LYS A 46 -3.17 20.55 2.57
CA LYS A 46 -4.19 20.28 3.57
C LYS A 46 -3.63 19.71 4.87
N PHE A 47 -2.63 18.84 4.80
CA PHE A 47 -2.09 18.13 5.97
C PHE A 47 -0.72 18.63 6.40
N LYS A 48 -0.28 19.77 5.89
CA LYS A 48 0.93 20.47 6.31
C LYS A 48 2.20 19.62 6.26
N HIS A 49 2.27 18.71 5.27
CA HIS A 49 3.50 17.98 5.02
C HIS A 49 4.58 18.96 4.49
N PRO A 50 5.80 18.90 5.00
CA PRO A 50 6.87 19.79 4.52
C PRO A 50 7.12 19.58 3.03
N LYS A 51 7.17 20.67 2.27
CA LYS A 51 7.40 20.61 0.82
C LYS A 51 8.79 20.04 0.46
N ASN A 52 9.79 20.31 1.29
CA ASN A 52 11.18 19.96 1.06
C ASN A 52 11.76 19.05 2.17
N GLY A 53 10.99 18.11 2.67
CA GLY A 53 11.39 17.15 3.70
C GLY A 53 11.13 17.60 5.15
N PRO A 54 11.25 16.75 6.14
CA PRO A 54 11.73 15.37 6.08
C PRO A 54 10.79 14.47 5.29
N PHE A 55 11.36 13.45 4.69
CA PHE A 55 10.65 12.58 3.73
C PHE A 55 9.83 11.46 4.37
N TRP A 56 9.94 11.24 5.67
CA TRP A 56 9.09 10.29 6.37
C TRP A 56 7.68 10.87 6.61
N VAL A 57 6.69 10.01 6.55
CA VAL A 57 5.29 10.37 6.74
C VAL A 57 4.76 9.67 7.99
N SER A 58 4.23 10.44 8.94
CA SER A 58 3.70 9.89 10.18
C SER A 58 2.45 9.05 9.95
N GLU A 59 2.17 8.10 10.83
CA GLU A 59 0.95 7.30 10.81
C GLU A 59 -0.31 8.16 10.78
N THR A 60 -0.35 9.22 11.57
CA THR A 60 -1.47 10.16 11.59
C THR A 60 -1.69 10.83 10.24
N LYS A 61 -0.63 11.19 9.56
CA LYS A 61 -0.71 11.81 8.23
C LYS A 61 -1.17 10.82 7.18
N ILE A 62 -0.66 9.60 7.20
CA ILE A 62 -1.13 8.50 6.33
C ILE A 62 -2.62 8.29 6.54
N ALA A 63 -3.06 8.16 7.79
CA ALA A 63 -4.47 7.97 8.13
C ALA A 63 -5.34 9.14 7.65
N SER A 64 -4.88 10.38 7.80
CA SER A 64 -5.61 11.58 7.38
C SER A 64 -5.77 11.69 5.87
N ILE A 65 -4.71 11.37 5.11
CA ILE A 65 -4.75 11.38 3.64
C ILE A 65 -5.71 10.30 3.14
N LEU A 66 -5.61 9.08 3.67
CA LEU A 66 -6.50 7.99 3.28
C LEU A 66 -7.95 8.24 3.69
N ALA A 67 -8.19 8.82 4.88
CA ALA A 67 -9.53 9.19 5.33
C ALA A 67 -10.19 10.24 4.43
N HIS A 68 -9.40 11.17 3.88
CA HIS A 68 -9.88 12.14 2.89
C HIS A 68 -10.49 11.46 1.64
N HIS A 69 -10.03 10.28 1.32
CA HIS A 69 -10.51 9.46 0.21
C HIS A 69 -11.45 8.31 0.63
N GLY A 70 -11.97 8.34 1.85
CA GLY A 70 -12.93 7.34 2.32
C GLY A 70 -12.31 6.00 2.74
N LEU A 71 -11.03 5.99 3.09
CA LEU A 71 -10.31 4.81 3.55
C LEU A 71 -9.87 4.97 5.01
N VAL A 72 -9.85 3.86 5.75
CA VAL A 72 -9.35 3.81 7.12
C VAL A 72 -8.02 3.11 7.13
N ALA A 73 -7.00 3.76 7.70
CA ALA A 73 -5.69 3.17 7.93
C ALA A 73 -5.51 2.79 9.39
N THR A 74 -4.91 1.63 9.64
CA THR A 74 -4.43 1.29 10.98
C THR A 74 -3.13 2.04 11.29
N VAL A 75 -2.67 1.97 12.53
CA VAL A 75 -1.29 2.30 12.87
C VAL A 75 -0.36 1.22 12.31
N TYR A 76 0.95 1.46 12.28
CA TYR A 76 1.93 0.43 11.96
C TYR A 76 1.83 -0.74 12.93
N LYS A 77 1.81 -1.94 12.39
CA LYS A 77 1.81 -3.20 13.12
C LYS A 77 3.00 -4.04 12.70
N GLU A 78 3.61 -4.70 13.66
CA GLU A 78 4.72 -5.60 13.44
C GLU A 78 4.27 -6.82 12.62
N PHE A 79 5.04 -7.16 11.59
CA PHE A 79 4.67 -8.19 10.63
C PHE A 79 4.53 -9.58 11.27
N ASP A 80 5.48 -9.98 12.10
CA ASP A 80 5.51 -11.33 12.68
C ASP A 80 4.44 -11.55 13.76
N SER A 81 3.94 -10.50 14.36
CA SER A 81 3.01 -10.56 15.49
C SER A 81 1.54 -10.41 15.10
N ASN A 82 1.26 -9.99 13.88
CA ASN A 82 -0.10 -9.68 13.44
C ASN A 82 -0.35 -10.18 12.02
N PRO A 83 -1.52 -10.80 11.74
CA PRO A 83 -1.88 -11.20 10.38
C PRO A 83 -2.13 -9.98 9.50
N VAL A 84 -1.54 -9.98 8.32
CA VAL A 84 -1.71 -8.90 7.32
C VAL A 84 -3.13 -8.97 6.75
N PRO A 85 -3.90 -7.86 6.74
CA PRO A 85 -5.22 -7.81 6.13
C PRO A 85 -5.14 -7.90 4.59
N ASP A 86 -6.28 -7.97 3.92
CA ASP A 86 -6.34 -8.16 2.47
C ASP A 86 -5.74 -7.01 1.67
N VAL A 87 -5.75 -5.80 2.22
CA VAL A 87 -5.10 -4.62 1.66
C VAL A 87 -4.21 -3.99 2.72
N ALA A 88 -2.94 -3.80 2.42
CA ALA A 88 -1.99 -3.20 3.35
C ALA A 88 -0.85 -2.49 2.60
N ILE A 89 -0.25 -1.51 3.26
CA ILE A 89 1.04 -0.96 2.86
C ILE A 89 2.09 -1.66 3.71
N LEU A 90 3.03 -2.36 3.07
CA LEU A 90 4.12 -3.04 3.76
C LEU A 90 5.35 -2.15 3.79
N MET A 91 6.05 -2.15 4.92
CA MET A 91 7.39 -1.57 5.03
C MET A 91 8.42 -2.68 4.86
N ILE A 92 9.24 -2.56 3.84
CA ILE A 92 10.35 -3.47 3.52
C ILE A 92 11.68 -2.71 3.60
N ASP A 93 12.78 -3.40 3.52
CA ASP A 93 14.12 -2.80 3.62
C ASP A 93 14.28 -1.92 4.88
N TYR A 94 13.66 -2.35 5.98
CA TYR A 94 13.66 -1.61 7.24
C TYR A 94 15.04 -1.63 7.89
N ASP A 95 15.51 -0.42 8.21
CA ASP A 95 16.73 -0.21 8.97
C ASP A 95 16.40 0.19 10.41
N PRO A 96 16.73 -0.65 11.40
CA PRO A 96 16.45 -0.36 12.81
C PRO A 96 17.17 0.87 13.37
N GLU A 97 18.30 1.27 12.78
CA GLU A 97 19.07 2.42 13.26
C GLU A 97 18.41 3.75 12.85
N SER A 98 17.94 3.84 11.63
CA SER A 98 17.24 5.03 11.13
C SER A 98 15.73 4.98 11.33
N GLU A 99 15.18 3.82 11.67
CA GLU A 99 13.73 3.54 11.72
C GLU A 99 13.00 3.82 10.40
N LEU A 100 13.71 3.74 9.29
CA LEU A 100 13.18 3.98 7.95
C LEU A 100 13.14 2.69 7.14
N GLY A 101 12.22 2.66 6.19
CA GLY A 101 12.08 1.59 5.24
C GLY A 101 11.36 2.05 3.99
N ARG A 102 11.35 1.18 2.98
CA ARG A 102 10.66 1.39 1.72
C ARG A 102 9.26 0.78 1.79
N HIS A 103 8.30 1.31 1.05
CA HIS A 103 6.91 0.86 1.07
C HIS A 103 6.51 0.22 -0.26
N VAL A 104 5.72 -0.85 -0.15
CA VAL A 104 5.05 -1.52 -1.27
C VAL A 104 3.58 -1.73 -0.93
N LEU A 105 2.73 -1.81 -1.94
CA LEU A 105 1.31 -2.08 -1.76
C LEU A 105 1.05 -3.58 -1.82
N PHE A 106 0.49 -4.15 -0.75
CA PHE A 106 0.06 -5.54 -0.67
C PHE A 106 -1.43 -5.67 -0.92
N HIS A 107 -1.81 -6.69 -1.68
CA HIS A 107 -3.20 -7.08 -1.86
C HIS A 107 -3.36 -8.59 -1.89
N ARG A 108 -4.36 -9.09 -1.19
CA ARG A 108 -4.85 -10.46 -1.28
C ARG A 108 -6.15 -10.46 -2.08
N ALA A 109 -6.04 -10.79 -3.36
CA ALA A 109 -7.17 -10.84 -4.27
C ALA A 109 -7.89 -12.19 -4.21
N SER A 110 -9.21 -12.18 -4.33
CA SER A 110 -10.02 -13.37 -4.58
C SER A 110 -10.33 -13.43 -6.08
N ILE A 111 -9.89 -14.49 -6.73
CA ILE A 111 -10.11 -14.69 -8.17
C ILE A 111 -10.88 -16.01 -8.42
N PRO A 112 -11.64 -16.11 -9.52
CA PRO A 112 -12.24 -17.39 -9.91
C PRO A 112 -11.17 -18.45 -10.16
N ASP A 113 -11.36 -19.64 -9.59
CA ASP A 113 -10.51 -20.80 -9.87
C ASP A 113 -11.00 -21.55 -11.11
N ILE A 114 -10.08 -22.11 -11.89
CA ILE A 114 -10.34 -22.94 -13.05
C ILE A 114 -11.25 -24.15 -12.71
N LYS A 115 -11.21 -24.60 -11.45
CA LYS A 115 -12.02 -25.71 -10.94
C LYS A 115 -13.39 -25.30 -10.40
N GLY A 116 -13.84 -24.05 -10.63
CA GLY A 116 -15.15 -23.54 -10.22
C GLY A 116 -15.22 -23.04 -8.77
N GLY A 117 -14.10 -22.85 -8.11
CA GLY A 117 -13.98 -22.25 -6.77
C GLY A 117 -13.47 -20.82 -6.79
N ILE A 118 -13.06 -20.33 -5.61
CA ILE A 118 -12.37 -19.06 -5.42
C ILE A 118 -10.95 -19.34 -4.95
N ALA A 119 -9.97 -18.87 -5.69
CA ALA A 119 -8.57 -18.87 -5.27
C ALA A 119 -8.19 -17.52 -4.69
N ARG A 120 -7.27 -17.54 -3.71
CA ARG A 120 -6.68 -16.33 -3.16
C ARG A 120 -5.28 -16.14 -3.74
N VAL A 121 -5.01 -14.96 -4.25
CA VAL A 121 -3.72 -14.58 -4.82
C VAL A 121 -3.15 -13.43 -4.00
N GLU A 122 -2.01 -13.64 -3.38
CA GLU A 122 -1.29 -12.61 -2.66
C GLU A 122 -0.18 -12.04 -3.55
N TYR A 123 -0.09 -10.73 -3.60
CA TYR A 123 0.94 -10.04 -4.38
C TYR A 123 1.23 -8.66 -3.82
N VAL A 124 2.35 -8.11 -4.25
CA VAL A 124 2.70 -6.71 -4.01
C VAL A 124 2.87 -5.96 -5.32
N ILE A 125 2.59 -4.67 -5.27
CA ILE A 125 2.92 -3.70 -6.31
C ILE A 125 4.02 -2.81 -5.75
N ASP A 126 5.15 -2.79 -6.42
CA ASP A 126 6.31 -2.02 -6.01
C ASP A 126 6.38 -0.71 -6.79
N PRO A 127 6.34 0.45 -6.11
CA PRO A 127 6.38 1.74 -6.79
C PRO A 127 7.78 2.18 -7.22
N ALA A 128 8.83 1.48 -6.85
CA ALA A 128 10.21 1.87 -7.13
C ALA A 128 10.47 2.03 -8.63
N TYR A 129 10.89 3.23 -9.05
CA TYR A 129 11.12 3.56 -10.46
C TYR A 129 12.35 2.86 -11.06
N TRP A 130 13.29 2.45 -10.21
CA TRP A 130 14.52 1.77 -10.67
C TRP A 130 14.36 0.28 -10.93
N LEU A 131 13.19 -0.30 -10.64
CA LEU A 131 12.94 -1.71 -10.88
C LEU A 131 12.57 -2.00 -12.33
N GLU A 132 13.03 -3.15 -12.83
CA GLU A 132 12.57 -3.67 -14.09
C GLU A 132 11.06 -4.00 -14.06
N PRO A 133 10.34 -3.90 -15.19
CA PRO A 133 8.90 -4.17 -15.26
C PRO A 133 8.47 -5.52 -14.69
N THR A 134 9.28 -6.54 -14.81
CA THR A 134 9.02 -7.89 -14.28
C THR A 134 8.96 -7.95 -12.74
N LYS A 135 9.51 -6.93 -12.08
CA LYS A 135 9.55 -6.80 -10.61
C LYS A 135 8.52 -5.80 -10.07
N HIS A 136 7.73 -5.17 -10.93
CA HIS A 136 6.73 -4.20 -10.50
C HIS A 136 5.57 -4.82 -9.75
N VAL A 137 5.19 -6.06 -10.11
CA VAL A 137 4.13 -6.82 -9.45
C VAL A 137 4.63 -8.25 -9.28
N HIS A 138 4.66 -8.75 -8.05
CA HIS A 138 5.11 -10.11 -7.84
C HIS A 138 4.49 -10.78 -6.61
N ALA A 139 4.38 -12.11 -6.67
CA ALA A 139 3.75 -12.92 -5.64
C ALA A 139 4.71 -13.32 -4.50
N ASP A 140 6.02 -13.31 -4.74
CA ASP A 140 7.01 -13.71 -3.74
C ASP A 140 7.37 -12.55 -2.78
N TRP A 141 6.33 -11.93 -2.24
CA TRP A 141 6.44 -10.74 -1.40
C TRP A 141 7.07 -11.00 -0.04
N LYS A 142 7.01 -12.23 0.47
CA LYS A 142 7.65 -12.59 1.74
C LYS A 142 9.19 -12.57 1.64
N ALA A 143 9.72 -12.77 0.44
CA ALA A 143 11.16 -12.65 0.18
C ALA A 143 11.68 -11.22 0.35
N LEU A 144 10.80 -10.21 0.32
CA LEU A 144 11.12 -8.80 0.61
C LEU A 144 11.30 -8.52 2.10
N LYS A 145 11.05 -9.51 2.96
CA LYS A 145 11.20 -9.41 4.44
C LYS A 145 10.48 -8.19 5.02
N PRO A 146 9.14 -8.12 4.93
CA PRO A 146 8.39 -7.02 5.53
C PRO A 146 8.63 -6.98 7.04
N ALA A 147 8.86 -5.77 7.58
CA ALA A 147 9.02 -5.56 9.02
C ALA A 147 7.73 -5.06 9.66
N TRP A 148 7.03 -4.16 8.97
CA TRP A 148 5.82 -3.50 9.44
C TRP A 148 4.77 -3.42 8.34
N TRP A 149 3.51 -3.22 8.75
CA TRP A 149 2.43 -2.95 7.81
C TRP A 149 1.40 -1.98 8.38
N VAL A 150 0.76 -1.25 7.49
CA VAL A 150 -0.43 -0.44 7.75
C VAL A 150 -1.60 -1.08 7.02
N GLY A 151 -2.62 -1.53 7.74
CA GLY A 151 -3.83 -2.09 7.15
C GLY A 151 -4.73 -0.98 6.60
N VAL A 152 -5.35 -1.23 5.45
CA VAL A 152 -6.24 -0.27 4.80
C VAL A 152 -7.60 -0.92 4.57
N HIS A 153 -8.65 -0.25 5.03
CA HIS A 153 -10.03 -0.73 4.97
C HIS A 153 -10.94 0.35 4.38
N PRO A 154 -12.02 -0.02 3.68
CA PRO A 154 -13.04 0.95 3.31
C PRO A 154 -13.66 1.58 4.56
N MET A 155 -13.95 2.87 4.50
CA MET A 155 -14.73 3.52 5.53
C MET A 155 -16.17 3.02 5.42
N THR A 156 -16.63 2.28 6.43
CA THR A 156 -18.03 1.85 6.49
C THR A 156 -18.89 3.02 6.95
N THR A 157 -19.81 3.45 6.11
CA THR A 157 -20.90 4.32 6.58
C THR A 157 -21.71 3.52 7.59
N PRO A 158 -21.95 4.03 8.82
CA PRO A 158 -22.86 3.37 9.74
C PRO A 158 -24.17 3.10 9.01
N ALA A 159 -24.66 1.85 9.04
CA ALA A 159 -25.98 1.56 8.50
C ALA A 159 -26.95 2.56 9.09
N ALA A 160 -27.68 3.28 8.25
CA ALA A 160 -28.71 4.18 8.72
C ALA A 160 -29.60 3.37 9.65
N LYS A 161 -29.66 3.75 10.95
CA LYS A 161 -30.57 3.11 11.88
C LYS A 161 -31.94 3.23 11.23
N ALA A 162 -32.52 2.08 10.87
CA ALA A 162 -33.90 2.04 10.45
C ALA A 162 -34.73 2.78 11.53
N ALA A 163 -35.34 3.85 11.15
CA ALA A 163 -36.20 4.63 12.01
C ALA A 163 -37.42 3.78 12.40
#